data_18e2a56c50816437c97d97a6f748546f
#
_entry.id   18e2a56c50816437c97d97a6f748546f
#
_cell.length_a   1.000
_cell.length_b   1.000
_cell.length_c   1.000
_cell.angle_alpha   90.00
_cell.angle_beta   90.00
_cell.angle_gamma   90.00
#
_symmetry.space_group_name_H-M   'P 1'
#
loop_
_entity.id
_entity.type
_entity.pdbx_description
1 polymer ?
#
loop_
_entity_poly.entity_id
_entity_poly.type
_entity_poly.pdbx_seq_one_letter_code
_entity_poly.pdbx_strand_id
1 'polypeptide(L)'
;MIQKGFWRTVPGPRLLKLITAVSAVAISYEGMSQGVMGAVNVAPEYGHRMGFADEHGKVIKPSLQGGIAALYYAGALLGAFWAGSFSDAYGRIKGIWMACFWCLVGVILQTSAVNLTHMLCARVVAGVGVSFIIVIAPSWTAELAPAAHRGQMIALTFLANFGGIALASWIGFATSFTEYAGGAFRWRFCFACQVIPVFFLVIGTLLIPESPRWLIKVGRNEEAFEIITKLRGDGDRHHPNVQKEIREIVAVVQTEHESQGSSYVKMFLGIGSGDIHIGRRIQLAFWLQVLMQYGTGIAAVVIYSGNIYRTAGFGDFKSNWLSALCMTCGILGTGIAALTLDRVGRRRTLYWGAVVLSIVLFTLGGLNRGAVNNPDKAEKYGTGAAAMVFLYVTVFSSSWLMIPFIYPTEIFPTWLRAKGNAFGVAGWAVGYGAGSLLVPVMFAGIQEKTFYVFGAAMLAYVPIIYCFFPETAGRTLEQIDFLFASKSPFVWDEEKEFSKRMDLFNAEIQKMEIENGGYAGDEKRCEEFVEKI
;
A
#
# COMPACT_ATOMS: atom_id res chain seq x y z
N MET A 1 -5.31 -30.76 6.82
CA MET A 1 -6.60 -31.28 7.32
C MET A 1 -7.48 -30.22 7.97
N ILE A 2 -6.95 -29.26 8.74
CA ILE A 2 -7.74 -28.21 9.45
C ILE A 2 -8.38 -27.21 8.45
N GLN A 3 -7.77 -26.92 7.30
CA GLN A 3 -8.31 -26.02 6.27
C GLN A 3 -9.66 -26.45 5.64
N LYS A 4 -10.05 -27.73 5.77
CA LYS A 4 -11.26 -28.24 5.09
C LYS A 4 -12.58 -27.95 5.83
N GLY A 5 -12.55 -27.36 7.03
CA GLY A 5 -13.71 -27.39 7.89
C GLY A 5 -14.31 -26.05 8.35
N PHE A 6 -13.52 -25.16 8.93
CA PHE A 6 -14.09 -24.06 9.73
C PHE A 6 -14.87 -23.02 8.90
N TRP A 7 -14.33 -22.52 7.81
CA TRP A 7 -15.04 -21.53 6.98
C TRP A 7 -16.38 -22.04 6.43
N ARG A 8 -16.54 -23.37 6.31
CA ARG A 8 -17.79 -24.03 5.90
C ARG A 8 -18.90 -23.89 6.93
N THR A 9 -18.57 -23.76 8.20
CA THR A 9 -19.55 -23.61 9.30
C THR A 9 -19.98 -22.17 9.51
N VAL A 10 -19.20 -21.18 9.02
CA VAL A 10 -19.47 -19.75 9.24
C VAL A 10 -20.44 -19.21 8.18
N PRO A 11 -21.50 -18.46 8.54
CA PRO A 11 -22.40 -17.80 7.58
C PRO A 11 -21.66 -16.82 6.65
N GLY A 12 -22.07 -16.68 5.40
CA GLY A 12 -21.46 -15.85 4.37
C GLY A 12 -21.10 -14.42 4.82
N PRO A 13 -22.01 -13.62 5.39
CA PRO A 13 -21.71 -12.27 5.87
C PRO A 13 -20.69 -12.23 7.02
N ARG A 14 -20.68 -13.23 7.90
CA ARG A 14 -19.68 -13.33 8.97
C ARG A 14 -18.31 -13.76 8.42
N LEU A 15 -18.30 -14.64 7.43
CA LEU A 15 -17.09 -15.07 6.73
C LEU A 15 -16.41 -13.88 6.03
N LEU A 16 -17.19 -13.02 5.38
CA LEU A 16 -16.69 -11.81 4.74
C LEU A 16 -16.03 -10.85 5.74
N LYS A 17 -16.64 -10.64 6.92
CA LYS A 17 -16.06 -9.86 8.02
C LYS A 17 -14.76 -10.48 8.52
N LEU A 18 -14.70 -11.81 8.65
CA LEU A 18 -13.50 -12.53 9.08
C LEU A 18 -12.36 -12.38 8.06
N ILE A 19 -12.65 -12.49 6.75
CA ILE A 19 -11.69 -12.26 5.68
C ILE A 19 -11.13 -10.84 5.78
N THR A 20 -11.99 -9.83 5.92
CA THR A 20 -11.58 -8.42 6.09
C THR A 20 -10.70 -8.24 7.32
N ALA A 21 -11.05 -8.86 8.44
CA ALA A 21 -10.27 -8.78 9.68
C ALA A 21 -8.88 -9.42 9.54
N VAL A 22 -8.77 -10.59 8.91
CA VAL A 22 -7.47 -11.24 8.67
C VAL A 22 -6.61 -10.43 7.71
N SER A 23 -7.19 -9.86 6.67
CA SER A 23 -6.49 -8.95 5.76
C SER A 23 -6.04 -7.66 6.46
N ALA A 24 -6.87 -7.12 7.36
CA ALA A 24 -6.50 -5.97 8.19
C ALA A 24 -5.32 -6.29 9.12
N VAL A 25 -5.28 -7.48 9.73
CA VAL A 25 -4.13 -7.93 10.54
C VAL A 25 -2.86 -8.01 9.69
N ALA A 26 -2.95 -8.51 8.46
CA ALA A 26 -1.82 -8.57 7.53
C ALA A 26 -1.26 -7.18 7.23
N ILE A 27 -2.11 -6.22 6.88
CA ILE A 27 -1.71 -4.84 6.58
C ILE A 27 -1.32 -4.06 7.85
N SER A 28 -1.85 -4.41 9.02
CA SER A 28 -1.40 -3.87 10.31
C SER A 28 0.04 -4.29 10.64
N TYR A 29 0.43 -5.53 10.33
CA TYR A 29 1.82 -5.96 10.45
C TYR A 29 2.76 -5.10 9.59
N GLU A 30 2.38 -4.84 8.35
CA GLU A 30 3.16 -3.96 7.46
C GLU A 30 3.32 -2.56 8.07
N GLY A 31 2.23 -1.95 8.53
CA GLY A 31 2.27 -0.66 9.22
C GLY A 31 3.16 -0.70 10.47
N MET A 32 3.04 -1.76 11.27
CA MET A 32 3.88 -1.93 12.48
C MET A 32 5.37 -2.04 12.12
N SER A 33 5.71 -2.73 11.03
CA SER A 33 7.09 -2.86 10.54
C SER A 33 7.67 -1.53 10.04
N GLN A 34 6.86 -0.64 9.49
CA GLN A 34 7.26 0.73 9.15
C GLN A 34 7.44 1.59 10.40
N GLY A 35 6.46 1.59 11.29
CA GLY A 35 6.43 2.44 12.49
C GLY A 35 7.49 2.07 13.53
N VAL A 36 7.89 0.79 13.62
CA VAL A 36 8.87 0.34 14.60
C VAL A 36 10.22 1.06 14.47
N MET A 37 10.63 1.44 13.26
CA MET A 37 11.87 2.18 13.06
C MET A 37 11.82 3.58 13.68
N GLY A 38 10.65 4.23 13.68
CA GLY A 38 10.46 5.51 14.39
C GLY A 38 10.68 5.37 15.89
N ALA A 39 10.18 4.29 16.49
CA ALA A 39 10.33 3.99 17.91
C ALA A 39 11.79 3.61 18.28
N VAL A 40 12.44 2.83 17.43
CA VAL A 40 13.79 2.28 17.68
C VAL A 40 14.89 3.31 17.44
N ASN A 41 14.75 4.18 16.44
CA ASN A 41 15.75 5.20 16.09
C ASN A 41 15.98 6.24 17.20
N VAL A 42 15.06 6.40 18.13
CA VAL A 42 15.19 7.30 19.29
C VAL A 42 15.75 6.60 20.53
N ALA A 43 16.07 5.31 20.47
CA ALA A 43 16.69 4.56 21.56
C ALA A 43 18.22 4.72 21.51
N PRO A 44 18.87 5.34 22.54
CA PRO A 44 20.30 5.67 22.49
C PRO A 44 21.17 4.42 22.32
N GLU A 45 20.89 3.35 23.07
CA GLU A 45 21.67 2.09 23.00
C GLU A 45 21.63 1.44 21.61
N TYR A 46 20.49 1.53 20.91
CA TYR A 46 20.39 1.04 19.54
C TYR A 46 21.34 1.81 18.60
N GLY A 47 21.32 3.14 18.67
CA GLY A 47 22.19 3.98 17.84
C GLY A 47 23.67 3.74 18.10
N HIS A 48 24.05 3.62 19.35
CA HIS A 48 25.40 3.32 19.77
C HIS A 48 25.84 1.93 19.31
N ARG A 49 25.04 0.88 19.57
CA ARG A 49 25.32 -0.51 19.17
C ARG A 49 25.45 -0.69 17.66
N MET A 50 24.63 0.03 16.88
CA MET A 50 24.68 0.01 15.42
C MET A 50 25.75 0.95 14.84
N GLY A 51 26.40 1.77 15.66
CA GLY A 51 27.53 2.63 15.29
C GLY A 51 27.16 3.89 14.50
N PHE A 52 25.88 4.31 14.52
CA PHE A 52 25.46 5.56 13.88
C PHE A 52 25.24 6.73 14.86
N ALA A 53 25.17 6.49 16.16
CA ALA A 53 25.03 7.49 17.20
C ALA A 53 26.12 7.35 18.27
N ASP A 54 26.36 8.43 19.02
CA ASP A 54 27.20 8.43 20.20
C ASP A 54 26.49 7.83 21.43
N GLU A 55 27.18 7.77 22.58
CA GLU A 55 26.65 7.23 23.85
C GLU A 55 25.44 8.01 24.35
N HIS A 56 25.26 9.26 23.96
CA HIS A 56 24.17 10.13 24.33
C HIS A 56 23.00 10.09 23.32
N GLY A 57 23.10 9.25 22.27
CA GLY A 57 22.08 9.11 21.25
C GLY A 57 22.10 10.20 20.17
N LYS A 58 23.15 11.03 20.11
CA LYS A 58 23.32 12.01 19.04
C LYS A 58 23.82 11.30 17.78
N VAL A 59 23.12 11.49 16.68
CA VAL A 59 23.48 10.87 15.39
C VAL A 59 24.79 11.47 14.86
N ILE A 60 25.80 10.60 14.64
CA ILE A 60 27.13 10.95 14.10
C ILE A 60 27.31 10.48 12.67
N LYS A 61 26.57 9.43 12.24
CA LYS A 61 26.61 8.88 10.87
C LYS A 61 25.20 8.78 10.28
N PRO A 62 24.62 9.88 9.76
CA PRO A 62 23.24 9.89 9.24
C PRO A 62 23.03 8.92 8.07
N SER A 63 24.02 8.74 7.20
CA SER A 63 23.95 7.79 6.07
C SER A 63 23.82 6.34 6.54
N LEU A 64 24.45 5.97 7.66
CA LEU A 64 24.35 4.64 8.23
C LEU A 64 22.96 4.40 8.84
N GLN A 65 22.43 5.39 9.55
CA GLN A 65 21.06 5.35 10.09
C GLN A 65 20.04 5.14 8.97
N GLY A 66 20.14 5.93 7.89
CA GLY A 66 19.27 5.79 6.71
C GLY A 66 19.48 4.46 5.98
N GLY A 67 20.72 3.98 5.88
CA GLY A 67 21.07 2.71 5.25
C GLY A 67 20.42 1.50 5.95
N ILE A 68 20.40 1.47 7.28
CA ILE A 68 19.73 0.41 8.05
C ILE A 68 18.22 0.39 7.73
N ALA A 69 17.59 1.55 7.63
CA ALA A 69 16.18 1.64 7.28
C ALA A 69 15.94 1.24 5.81
N ALA A 70 16.78 1.69 4.89
CA ALA A 70 16.64 1.46 3.44
C ALA A 70 16.82 0.00 3.03
N LEU A 71 17.68 -0.77 3.70
CA LEU A 71 17.91 -2.18 3.37
C LEU A 71 16.67 -3.07 3.56
N TYR A 72 15.75 -2.69 4.43
CA TYR A 72 14.43 -3.33 4.52
C TYR A 72 13.66 -3.24 3.19
N TYR A 73 13.70 -2.10 2.54
CA TYR A 73 13.03 -1.88 1.26
C TYR A 73 13.77 -2.54 0.09
N ALA A 74 15.10 -2.71 0.18
CA ALA A 74 15.84 -3.52 -0.78
C ALA A 74 15.40 -4.99 -0.73
N GLY A 75 15.21 -5.54 0.48
CA GLY A 75 14.60 -6.86 0.67
C GLY A 75 13.17 -6.93 0.13
N ALA A 76 12.37 -5.91 0.36
CA ALA A 76 11.01 -5.82 -0.14
C ALA A 76 10.93 -5.77 -1.68
N LEU A 77 11.85 -5.08 -2.34
CA LEU A 77 11.95 -5.06 -3.80
C LEU A 77 12.18 -6.46 -4.38
N LEU A 78 13.13 -7.21 -3.80
CA LEU A 78 13.40 -8.59 -4.22
C LEU A 78 12.20 -9.50 -3.97
N GLY A 79 11.59 -9.38 -2.81
CA GLY A 79 10.45 -10.19 -2.40
C GLY A 79 9.18 -9.92 -3.21
N ALA A 80 8.96 -8.70 -3.74
CA ALA A 80 7.74 -8.35 -4.46
C ALA A 80 7.53 -9.19 -5.73
N PHE A 81 8.56 -9.38 -6.54
CA PHE A 81 8.48 -10.21 -7.75
C PHE A 81 8.42 -11.70 -7.43
N TRP A 82 9.07 -12.12 -6.35
CA TRP A 82 8.97 -13.50 -5.88
C TRP A 82 7.58 -13.81 -5.33
N ALA A 83 6.99 -12.92 -4.54
CA ALA A 83 5.67 -13.06 -3.95
C ALA A 83 4.57 -13.26 -5.00
N GLY A 84 4.57 -12.46 -6.07
CA GLY A 84 3.60 -12.60 -7.16
C GLY A 84 3.68 -13.97 -7.82
N SER A 85 4.88 -14.39 -8.22
CA SER A 85 5.11 -15.71 -8.86
C SER A 85 4.75 -16.87 -7.92
N PHE A 86 5.15 -16.78 -6.65
CA PHE A 86 4.86 -17.80 -5.65
C PHE A 86 3.34 -17.95 -5.39
N SER A 87 2.67 -16.82 -5.21
CA SER A 87 1.22 -16.78 -4.95
C SER A 87 0.40 -17.32 -6.13
N ASP A 88 0.84 -17.10 -7.36
CA ASP A 88 0.19 -17.64 -8.56
C ASP A 88 0.40 -19.15 -8.71
N ALA A 89 1.56 -19.66 -8.31
CA ALA A 89 1.87 -21.10 -8.38
C ALA A 89 1.21 -21.90 -7.24
N TYR A 90 1.26 -21.40 -6.01
CA TYR A 90 0.93 -22.18 -4.81
C TYR A 90 -0.35 -21.74 -4.09
N GLY A 91 -0.94 -20.61 -4.46
CA GLY A 91 -2.14 -20.04 -3.85
C GLY A 91 -1.85 -18.93 -2.82
N ARG A 92 -2.93 -18.22 -2.47
CA ARG A 92 -2.83 -17.02 -1.63
C ARG A 92 -2.53 -17.36 -0.18
N ILE A 93 -3.18 -18.39 0.38
CA ILE A 93 -2.97 -18.82 1.78
C ILE A 93 -1.53 -19.31 1.98
N LYS A 94 -1.01 -20.16 1.08
CA LYS A 94 0.38 -20.62 1.17
C LYS A 94 1.37 -19.48 0.98
N GLY A 95 1.03 -18.50 0.12
CA GLY A 95 1.80 -17.27 -0.03
C GLY A 95 1.87 -16.46 1.26
N ILE A 96 0.77 -16.35 2.00
CA ILE A 96 0.76 -15.67 3.32
C ILE A 96 1.53 -16.49 4.37
N TRP A 97 1.51 -17.81 4.33
CA TRP A 97 2.35 -18.62 5.23
C TRP A 97 3.84 -18.42 4.95
N MET A 98 4.22 -18.31 3.68
CA MET A 98 5.60 -17.96 3.30
C MET A 98 5.96 -16.55 3.81
N ALA A 99 5.02 -15.60 3.71
CA ALA A 99 5.18 -14.28 4.31
C ALA A 99 5.41 -14.36 5.82
N CYS A 100 4.55 -15.08 6.55
CA CYS A 100 4.68 -15.27 7.99
C CYS A 100 6.01 -15.90 8.38
N PHE A 101 6.49 -16.88 7.60
CA PHE A 101 7.81 -17.49 7.82
C PHE A 101 8.94 -16.46 7.72
N TRP A 102 9.01 -15.70 6.63
CA TRP A 102 10.06 -14.70 6.44
C TRP A 102 9.95 -13.53 7.43
N CYS A 103 8.71 -13.11 7.75
CA CYS A 103 8.46 -12.10 8.77
C CYS A 103 8.95 -12.56 10.14
N LEU A 104 8.63 -13.80 10.55
CA LEU A 104 9.06 -14.35 11.83
C LEU A 104 10.59 -14.47 11.91
N VAL A 105 11.23 -15.00 10.86
CA VAL A 105 12.70 -15.08 10.79
C VAL A 105 13.29 -13.67 10.88
N GLY A 106 12.73 -12.70 10.14
CA GLY A 106 13.17 -11.31 10.18
C GLY A 106 13.04 -10.69 11.57
N VAL A 107 11.92 -10.91 12.27
CA VAL A 107 11.70 -10.41 13.64
C VAL A 107 12.68 -11.02 14.62
N ILE A 108 12.91 -12.34 14.55
CA ILE A 108 13.89 -13.04 15.42
C ILE A 108 15.29 -12.47 15.21
N LEU A 109 15.72 -12.33 13.95
CA LEU A 109 17.03 -11.77 13.61
C LEU A 109 17.19 -10.31 14.06
N GLN A 110 16.17 -9.47 13.87
CA GLN A 110 16.20 -8.07 14.31
C GLN A 110 16.27 -7.98 15.84
N THR A 111 15.46 -8.76 16.54
CA THR A 111 15.42 -8.78 18.02
C THR A 111 16.72 -9.27 18.63
N SER A 112 17.36 -10.28 18.03
CA SER A 112 18.62 -10.86 18.50
C SER A 112 19.87 -10.14 18.01
N ALA A 113 19.75 -9.08 17.19
CA ALA A 113 20.88 -8.40 16.57
C ALA A 113 21.92 -7.94 17.62
N VAL A 114 23.18 -8.29 17.38
CA VAL A 114 24.32 -7.97 18.27
C VAL A 114 25.25 -6.93 17.66
N ASN A 115 25.24 -6.78 16.33
CA ASN A 115 26.08 -5.85 15.59
C ASN A 115 25.38 -5.35 14.33
N LEU A 116 26.02 -4.36 13.67
CA LEU A 116 25.49 -3.75 12.45
C LEU A 116 25.22 -4.76 11.35
N THR A 117 26.18 -5.63 11.02
CA THR A 117 26.06 -6.61 9.92
C THR A 117 24.86 -7.53 10.15
N HIS A 118 24.68 -8.02 11.39
CA HIS A 118 23.52 -8.83 11.75
C HIS A 118 22.20 -8.06 11.50
N MET A 119 22.13 -6.79 11.93
CA MET A 119 20.93 -5.95 11.71
C MET A 119 20.68 -5.71 10.22
N LEU A 120 21.71 -5.44 9.41
CA LEU A 120 21.56 -5.22 7.97
C LEU A 120 20.97 -6.46 7.27
N CYS A 121 21.49 -7.66 7.57
CA CYS A 121 20.95 -8.91 7.06
C CYS A 121 19.51 -9.14 7.54
N ALA A 122 19.23 -8.89 8.81
CA ALA A 122 17.89 -9.01 9.40
C ALA A 122 16.86 -8.12 8.72
N ARG A 123 17.25 -6.89 8.37
CA ARG A 123 16.39 -5.92 7.66
C ARG A 123 16.03 -6.41 6.25
N VAL A 124 16.99 -6.96 5.49
CA VAL A 124 16.71 -7.54 4.16
C VAL A 124 15.72 -8.70 4.27
N VAL A 125 15.95 -9.63 5.20
CA VAL A 125 15.06 -10.79 5.41
C VAL A 125 13.64 -10.36 5.79
N ALA A 126 13.50 -9.40 6.71
CA ALA A 126 12.19 -8.87 7.10
C ALA A 126 11.48 -8.16 5.92
N GLY A 127 12.23 -7.47 5.07
CA GLY A 127 11.72 -6.83 3.86
C GLY A 127 11.14 -7.84 2.87
N VAL A 128 11.78 -8.98 2.66
CA VAL A 128 11.24 -10.07 1.84
C VAL A 128 9.88 -10.52 2.38
N GLY A 129 9.76 -10.72 3.71
CA GLY A 129 8.51 -11.16 4.32
C GLY A 129 7.36 -10.17 4.12
N VAL A 130 7.60 -8.89 4.35
CA VAL A 130 6.54 -7.86 4.23
C VAL A 130 6.05 -7.69 2.81
N SER A 131 6.91 -7.81 1.81
CA SER A 131 6.50 -7.68 0.42
C SER A 131 5.51 -8.78 -0.02
N PHE A 132 5.65 -10.00 0.50
CA PHE A 132 4.65 -11.05 0.32
C PHE A 132 3.28 -10.62 0.86
N ILE A 133 3.25 -9.98 2.04
CA ILE A 133 2.01 -9.47 2.62
C ILE A 133 1.38 -8.40 1.72
N ILE A 134 2.16 -7.39 1.31
CA ILE A 134 1.65 -6.25 0.54
C ILE A 134 1.17 -6.67 -0.86
N VAL A 135 1.82 -7.64 -1.49
CA VAL A 135 1.40 -8.15 -2.81
C VAL A 135 0.17 -9.02 -2.70
N ILE A 136 0.11 -9.92 -1.71
CA ILE A 136 -0.90 -10.98 -1.66
C ILE A 136 -2.17 -10.54 -0.93
N ALA A 137 -2.08 -9.88 0.22
CA ALA A 137 -3.25 -9.61 1.06
C ALA A 137 -4.30 -8.71 0.38
N PRO A 138 -3.95 -7.57 -0.28
CA PRO A 138 -4.94 -6.76 -0.99
C PRO A 138 -5.55 -7.50 -2.19
N SER A 139 -4.74 -8.24 -2.95
CA SER A 139 -5.22 -9.02 -4.11
C SER A 139 -6.20 -10.11 -3.68
N TRP A 140 -5.87 -10.84 -2.61
CA TRP A 140 -6.72 -11.87 -2.05
C TRP A 140 -8.04 -11.31 -1.50
N THR A 141 -7.98 -10.17 -0.79
CA THR A 141 -9.19 -9.45 -0.33
C THR A 141 -10.06 -9.06 -1.51
N ALA A 142 -9.47 -8.53 -2.58
CA ALA A 142 -10.20 -8.13 -3.79
C ALA A 142 -10.87 -9.31 -4.52
N GLU A 143 -10.26 -10.50 -4.49
CA GLU A 143 -10.78 -11.73 -5.11
C GLU A 143 -11.96 -12.34 -4.31
N LEU A 144 -12.02 -12.11 -3.00
CA LEU A 144 -13.10 -12.60 -2.13
C LEU A 144 -14.21 -11.55 -1.90
N ALA A 145 -13.92 -10.27 -2.11
CA ALA A 145 -14.85 -9.17 -1.90
C ALA A 145 -15.95 -9.13 -2.96
N PRO A 146 -17.23 -8.85 -2.59
CA PRO A 146 -18.26 -8.52 -3.56
C PRO A 146 -17.87 -7.27 -4.35
N ALA A 147 -18.20 -7.24 -5.66
CA ALA A 147 -17.87 -6.11 -6.53
C ALA A 147 -18.33 -4.75 -5.95
N ALA A 148 -19.55 -4.70 -5.39
CA ALA A 148 -20.12 -3.49 -4.80
C ALA A 148 -19.39 -2.99 -3.54
N HIS A 149 -18.69 -3.85 -2.79
CA HIS A 149 -18.04 -3.51 -1.51
C HIS A 149 -16.50 -3.65 -1.56
N ARG A 150 -15.93 -3.96 -2.72
CA ARG A 150 -14.48 -4.20 -2.89
C ARG A 150 -13.64 -3.01 -2.43
N GLY A 151 -13.98 -1.81 -2.88
CA GLY A 151 -13.28 -0.57 -2.49
C GLY A 151 -13.32 -0.33 -0.97
N GLN A 152 -14.49 -0.54 -0.37
CA GLN A 152 -14.69 -0.38 1.07
C GLN A 152 -13.87 -1.38 1.90
N MET A 153 -13.81 -2.65 1.47
CA MET A 153 -13.00 -3.67 2.16
C MET A 153 -11.51 -3.36 2.06
N ILE A 154 -11.02 -2.93 0.90
CA ILE A 154 -9.62 -2.51 0.73
C ILE A 154 -9.34 -1.27 1.60
N ALA A 155 -10.24 -0.29 1.64
CA ALA A 155 -10.10 0.89 2.48
C ALA A 155 -9.97 0.54 3.98
N LEU A 156 -10.79 -0.40 4.47
CA LEU A 156 -10.71 -0.88 5.85
C LEU A 156 -9.38 -1.58 6.15
N THR A 157 -8.81 -2.32 5.18
CA THR A 157 -7.49 -2.93 5.37
C THR A 157 -6.39 -1.88 5.47
N PHE A 158 -6.44 -0.81 4.69
CA PHE A 158 -5.48 0.29 4.79
C PHE A 158 -5.65 1.17 6.03
N LEU A 159 -6.86 1.24 6.62
CA LEU A 159 -7.04 1.83 7.95
C LEU A 159 -6.16 1.11 8.99
N ALA A 160 -6.05 -0.21 8.89
CA ALA A 160 -5.21 -1.02 9.77
C ALA A 160 -3.70 -0.77 9.57
N ASN A 161 -3.26 -0.24 8.42
CA ASN A 161 -1.86 0.17 8.21
C ASN A 161 -1.45 1.25 9.21
N PHE A 162 -2.16 2.39 9.23
CA PHE A 162 -1.87 3.43 10.24
C PHE A 162 -2.15 2.96 11.66
N GLY A 163 -3.09 2.05 11.88
CA GLY A 163 -3.27 1.36 13.16
C GLY A 163 -2.00 0.65 13.63
N GLY A 164 -1.33 -0.06 12.72
CA GLY A 164 -0.04 -0.73 12.96
C GLY A 164 1.09 0.26 13.25
N ILE A 165 1.21 1.34 12.46
CA ILE A 165 2.19 2.41 12.68
C ILE A 165 2.00 3.06 14.05
N ALA A 166 0.75 3.41 14.39
CA ALA A 166 0.42 4.00 15.68
C ALA A 166 0.73 3.05 16.85
N LEU A 167 0.36 1.76 16.72
CA LEU A 167 0.64 0.74 17.71
C LEU A 167 2.16 0.62 17.98
N ALA A 168 2.99 0.55 16.93
CA ALA A 168 4.45 0.53 17.07
C ALA A 168 4.97 1.78 17.79
N SER A 169 4.43 2.96 17.47
CA SER A 169 4.82 4.22 18.10
C SER A 169 4.41 4.27 19.58
N TRP A 170 3.22 3.79 19.94
CA TRP A 170 2.77 3.68 21.33
C TRP A 170 3.57 2.65 22.13
N ILE A 171 3.96 1.52 21.54
CA ILE A 171 4.87 0.56 22.17
C ILE A 171 6.22 1.21 22.43
N GLY A 172 6.77 1.95 21.45
CA GLY A 172 8.01 2.70 21.62
C GLY A 172 7.95 3.76 22.71
N PHE A 173 6.81 4.44 22.83
CA PHE A 173 6.55 5.39 23.92
C PHE A 173 6.45 4.66 25.27
N ALA A 174 5.68 3.59 25.38
CA ALA A 174 5.54 2.81 26.61
C ALA A 174 6.88 2.25 27.12
N THR A 175 7.73 1.75 26.21
CA THR A 175 9.06 1.23 26.58
C THR A 175 10.03 2.32 27.04
N SER A 176 9.75 3.60 26.78
CA SER A 176 10.57 4.72 27.27
C SER A 176 10.43 4.98 28.76
N PHE A 177 9.41 4.43 29.42
CA PHE A 177 9.18 4.55 30.89
C PHE A 177 9.74 3.39 31.70
N THR A 178 10.24 2.34 31.05
CA THR A 178 10.77 1.20 31.79
C THR A 178 12.12 1.54 32.43
N GLU A 179 12.44 0.91 33.54
CA GLU A 179 13.76 1.03 34.18
C GLU A 179 14.91 0.66 33.23
N TYR A 180 14.61 -0.14 32.21
CA TYR A 180 15.54 -0.58 31.17
C TYR A 180 15.50 0.30 29.90
N ALA A 181 14.90 1.49 29.96
CA ALA A 181 14.72 2.36 28.79
C ALA A 181 16.03 2.79 28.11
N GLY A 182 17.11 2.89 28.87
CA GLY A 182 18.47 3.19 28.37
C GLY A 182 19.19 1.99 27.76
N GLY A 183 18.70 0.77 27.95
CA GLY A 183 19.35 -0.47 27.52
C GLY A 183 18.75 -1.11 26.28
N ALA A 184 19.25 -2.30 25.96
CA ALA A 184 18.84 -3.09 24.80
C ALA A 184 17.36 -3.51 24.82
N PHE A 185 16.73 -3.58 25.98
CA PHE A 185 15.34 -3.97 26.14
C PHE A 185 14.40 -3.09 25.30
N ARG A 186 14.57 -1.79 25.33
CA ARG A 186 13.69 -0.81 24.67
C ARG A 186 13.50 -1.12 23.17
N TRP A 187 14.58 -1.26 22.43
CA TRP A 187 14.49 -1.48 20.99
C TRP A 187 14.21 -2.94 20.62
N ARG A 188 14.73 -3.92 21.40
CA ARG A 188 14.46 -5.34 21.17
C ARG A 188 13.00 -5.69 21.38
N PHE A 189 12.38 -5.15 22.42
CA PHE A 189 10.97 -5.37 22.70
C PHE A 189 10.07 -4.79 21.59
N CYS A 190 10.40 -3.61 21.05
CA CYS A 190 9.69 -3.03 19.92
C CYS A 190 9.72 -3.96 18.68
N PHE A 191 10.87 -4.57 18.37
CA PHE A 191 10.95 -5.55 17.29
C PHE A 191 10.19 -6.83 17.62
N ALA A 192 10.33 -7.36 18.85
CA ALA A 192 9.68 -8.60 19.28
C ALA A 192 8.15 -8.52 19.20
N CYS A 193 7.54 -7.37 19.52
CA CYS A 193 6.09 -7.19 19.46
C CYS A 193 5.50 -7.44 18.07
N GLN A 194 6.28 -7.37 17.01
CA GLN A 194 5.83 -7.70 15.65
C GLN A 194 5.44 -9.18 15.48
N VAL A 195 5.82 -10.07 16.39
CA VAL A 195 5.35 -11.46 16.41
C VAL A 195 3.85 -11.55 16.63
N ILE A 196 3.25 -10.60 17.36
CA ILE A 196 1.83 -10.62 17.71
C ILE A 196 0.92 -10.66 16.47
N PRO A 197 0.99 -9.69 15.54
CA PRO A 197 0.18 -9.75 14.33
C PRO A 197 0.51 -10.96 13.44
N VAL A 198 1.76 -11.43 13.39
CA VAL A 198 2.11 -12.65 12.64
C VAL A 198 1.40 -13.87 13.22
N PHE A 199 1.34 -14.02 14.54
CA PHE A 199 0.62 -15.09 15.21
C PHE A 199 -0.88 -15.07 14.86
N PHE A 200 -1.53 -13.90 14.96
CA PHE A 200 -2.93 -13.77 14.59
C PHE A 200 -3.18 -14.01 13.09
N LEU A 201 -2.23 -13.64 12.23
CA LEU A 201 -2.31 -13.87 10.79
C LEU A 201 -2.26 -15.38 10.47
N VAL A 202 -1.35 -16.13 11.10
CA VAL A 202 -1.29 -17.59 10.95
C VAL A 202 -2.61 -18.24 11.36
N ILE A 203 -3.14 -17.91 12.55
CA ILE A 203 -4.42 -18.44 13.01
C ILE A 203 -5.55 -18.03 12.06
N GLY A 204 -5.60 -16.77 11.67
CA GLY A 204 -6.64 -16.24 10.79
C GLY A 204 -6.69 -16.97 9.45
N THR A 205 -5.53 -17.24 8.84
CA THR A 205 -5.46 -17.97 7.56
C THR A 205 -5.91 -19.43 7.63
N LEU A 206 -5.92 -20.04 8.81
CA LEU A 206 -6.48 -21.39 9.01
C LEU A 206 -8.03 -21.39 9.00
N LEU A 207 -8.65 -20.23 9.23
CA LEU A 207 -10.09 -20.09 9.41
C LEU A 207 -10.83 -19.65 8.14
N ILE A 208 -10.12 -19.20 7.10
CA ILE A 208 -10.69 -18.59 5.90
C ILE A 208 -10.36 -19.39 4.64
N PRO A 209 -11.16 -19.26 3.55
CA PRO A 209 -10.97 -20.03 2.34
C PRO A 209 -9.86 -19.47 1.45
N GLU A 210 -9.40 -20.30 0.52
CA GLU A 210 -8.50 -19.91 -0.57
C GLU A 210 -9.26 -19.04 -1.60
N SER A 211 -8.51 -18.38 -2.48
CA SER A 211 -9.09 -17.61 -3.59
C SER A 211 -9.86 -18.50 -4.57
N PRO A 212 -11.14 -18.19 -4.86
CA PRO A 212 -11.91 -18.92 -5.87
C PRO A 212 -11.27 -18.87 -7.26
N ARG A 213 -10.71 -17.71 -7.62
CA ARG A 213 -10.02 -17.52 -8.89
C ARG A 213 -8.81 -18.45 -9.03
N TRP A 214 -7.98 -18.53 -7.98
CA TRP A 214 -6.83 -19.44 -7.98
C TRP A 214 -7.27 -20.91 -8.03
N LEU A 215 -8.35 -21.27 -7.33
CA LEU A 215 -8.89 -22.62 -7.34
C LEU A 215 -9.35 -23.05 -8.74
N ILE A 216 -10.04 -22.17 -9.47
CA ILE A 216 -10.43 -22.42 -10.87
C ILE A 216 -9.19 -22.57 -11.75
N LYS A 217 -8.19 -21.72 -11.60
CA LYS A 217 -6.93 -21.79 -12.35
C LYS A 217 -6.19 -23.13 -12.19
N VAL A 218 -6.29 -23.77 -11.02
CA VAL A 218 -5.67 -25.07 -10.74
C VAL A 218 -6.64 -26.26 -10.92
N GLY A 219 -7.82 -26.05 -11.49
CA GLY A 219 -8.81 -27.10 -11.78
C GLY A 219 -9.65 -27.57 -10.59
N ARG A 220 -9.59 -26.87 -9.43
CA ARG A 220 -10.39 -27.20 -8.23
C ARG A 220 -11.75 -26.47 -8.24
N ASN A 221 -12.51 -26.67 -9.31
CA ASN A 221 -13.73 -25.91 -9.61
C ASN A 221 -14.83 -26.08 -8.55
N GLU A 222 -15.03 -27.30 -8.02
CA GLU A 222 -16.07 -27.56 -7.00
C GLU A 222 -15.87 -26.76 -5.72
N GLU A 223 -14.62 -26.63 -5.28
CA GLU A 223 -14.29 -25.86 -4.08
C GLU A 223 -14.48 -24.36 -4.31
N ALA A 224 -14.09 -23.86 -5.48
CA ALA A 224 -14.35 -22.47 -5.87
C ALA A 224 -15.85 -22.18 -5.87
N PHE A 225 -16.63 -23.10 -6.46
CA PHE A 225 -18.09 -23.01 -6.50
C PHE A 225 -18.71 -22.94 -5.09
N GLU A 226 -18.24 -23.79 -4.18
CA GLU A 226 -18.70 -23.82 -2.78
C GLU A 226 -18.43 -22.49 -2.08
N ILE A 227 -17.25 -21.89 -2.27
CA ILE A 227 -16.86 -20.60 -1.66
C ILE A 227 -17.76 -19.48 -2.19
N ILE A 228 -17.92 -19.37 -3.51
CA ILE A 228 -18.73 -18.32 -4.14
C ILE A 228 -20.20 -18.46 -3.74
N THR A 229 -20.74 -19.68 -3.76
CA THR A 229 -22.11 -19.97 -3.31
C THR A 229 -22.33 -19.46 -1.89
N LYS A 230 -21.38 -19.68 -1.01
CA LYS A 230 -21.47 -19.23 0.38
C LYS A 230 -21.37 -17.71 0.54
N LEU A 231 -20.50 -17.07 -0.24
CA LEU A 231 -20.27 -15.62 -0.15
C LEU A 231 -21.33 -14.78 -0.88
N ARG A 232 -22.04 -15.35 -1.89
CA ARG A 232 -22.93 -14.61 -2.80
C ARG A 232 -24.35 -15.15 -2.87
N GLY A 233 -24.54 -16.43 -2.59
CA GLY A 233 -25.80 -17.13 -2.81
C GLY A 233 -26.49 -17.64 -1.55
N ASP A 234 -26.01 -17.25 -0.37
CA ASP A 234 -26.52 -17.75 0.94
C ASP A 234 -26.70 -19.29 0.98
N GLY A 235 -25.88 -20.01 0.20
CA GLY A 235 -25.93 -21.48 0.09
C GLY A 235 -26.67 -22.01 -1.13
N ASP A 236 -27.31 -21.17 -1.94
CA ASP A 236 -27.94 -21.57 -3.19
C ASP A 236 -26.97 -21.52 -4.37
N ARG A 237 -26.69 -22.70 -4.96
CA ARG A 237 -25.82 -22.84 -6.14
C ARG A 237 -26.44 -22.27 -7.42
N HIS A 238 -27.75 -22.18 -7.49
CA HIS A 238 -28.47 -21.68 -8.67
C HIS A 238 -28.75 -20.18 -8.61
N HIS A 239 -28.32 -19.52 -7.54
CA HIS A 239 -28.49 -18.06 -7.42
C HIS A 239 -27.83 -17.34 -8.61
N PRO A 240 -28.52 -16.39 -9.28
CA PRO A 240 -28.01 -15.71 -10.49
C PRO A 240 -26.63 -15.09 -10.32
N ASN A 241 -26.36 -14.43 -9.17
CA ASN A 241 -25.07 -13.82 -8.88
C ASN A 241 -23.93 -14.83 -8.78
N VAL A 242 -24.19 -16.06 -8.29
CA VAL A 242 -23.20 -17.14 -8.21
C VAL A 242 -22.82 -17.61 -9.61
N GLN A 243 -23.83 -17.85 -10.45
CA GLN A 243 -23.64 -18.32 -11.82
C GLN A 243 -22.91 -17.27 -12.68
N LYS A 244 -23.27 -15.98 -12.49
CA LYS A 244 -22.60 -14.86 -13.18
C LYS A 244 -21.14 -14.76 -12.78
N GLU A 245 -20.83 -14.69 -11.48
CA GLU A 245 -19.45 -14.53 -10.98
C GLU A 245 -18.54 -15.71 -11.39
N ILE A 246 -19.07 -16.94 -11.39
CA ILE A 246 -18.30 -18.11 -11.85
C ILE A 246 -17.99 -18.03 -13.34
N ARG A 247 -18.97 -17.67 -14.19
CA ARG A 247 -18.74 -17.51 -15.62
C ARG A 247 -17.68 -16.44 -15.90
N GLU A 248 -17.77 -15.30 -15.24
CA GLU A 248 -16.78 -14.23 -15.33
C GLU A 248 -15.36 -14.71 -14.94
N ILE A 249 -15.23 -15.46 -13.82
CA ILE A 249 -13.92 -15.95 -13.39
C ILE A 249 -13.37 -16.99 -14.37
N VAL A 250 -14.21 -17.89 -14.90
CA VAL A 250 -13.78 -18.92 -15.87
C VAL A 250 -13.31 -18.25 -17.16
N ALA A 251 -14.06 -17.28 -17.69
CA ALA A 251 -13.67 -16.53 -18.89
C ALA A 251 -12.30 -15.83 -18.69
N VAL A 252 -12.10 -15.14 -17.57
CA VAL A 252 -10.82 -14.49 -17.26
C VAL A 252 -9.67 -15.49 -17.16
N VAL A 253 -9.88 -16.66 -16.54
CA VAL A 253 -8.84 -17.70 -16.42
C VAL A 253 -8.51 -18.31 -17.79
N GLN A 254 -9.48 -18.47 -18.67
CA GLN A 254 -9.24 -18.94 -20.05
C GLN A 254 -8.39 -17.94 -20.84
N THR A 255 -8.74 -16.65 -20.80
CA THR A 255 -7.94 -15.58 -21.44
C THR A 255 -6.51 -15.53 -20.88
N GLU A 256 -6.33 -15.78 -19.57
CA GLU A 256 -5.00 -15.86 -18.96
C GLU A 256 -4.17 -17.03 -19.49
N HIS A 257 -4.79 -18.18 -19.74
CA HIS A 257 -4.13 -19.36 -20.35
C HIS A 257 -3.72 -19.10 -21.80
N GLU A 258 -4.56 -18.47 -22.59
CA GLU A 258 -4.30 -18.14 -23.99
C GLU A 258 -3.19 -17.10 -24.16
N SER A 259 -3.10 -16.13 -23.26
CA SER A 259 -2.08 -15.06 -23.27
C SER A 259 -0.66 -15.51 -22.91
N GLN A 260 -0.39 -16.82 -22.76
CA GLN A 260 0.93 -17.42 -22.48
C GLN A 260 1.72 -16.70 -21.39
N GLY A 261 1.12 -16.49 -20.23
CA GLY A 261 1.77 -16.00 -19.00
C GLY A 261 2.86 -14.97 -19.25
N SER A 262 2.52 -13.70 -19.39
CA SER A 262 3.49 -12.65 -19.66
C SER A 262 4.60 -12.59 -18.60
N SER A 263 5.85 -12.71 -19.05
CA SER A 263 7.03 -12.53 -18.19
C SER A 263 7.10 -11.08 -17.68
N TYR A 264 7.56 -10.88 -16.45
CA TYR A 264 7.80 -9.52 -15.90
C TYR A 264 8.65 -8.64 -16.81
N VAL A 265 9.67 -9.22 -17.46
CA VAL A 265 10.55 -8.50 -18.40
C VAL A 265 9.77 -8.04 -19.64
N LYS A 266 8.96 -8.92 -20.25
CA LYS A 266 8.13 -8.56 -21.41
C LYS A 266 7.11 -7.48 -21.03
N MET A 267 6.47 -7.58 -19.86
CA MET A 267 5.54 -6.59 -19.35
C MET A 267 6.22 -5.21 -19.17
N PHE A 268 7.40 -5.18 -18.54
CA PHE A 268 8.15 -3.94 -18.31
C PHE A 268 8.56 -3.27 -19.63
N LEU A 269 8.97 -4.06 -20.60
CA LEU A 269 9.34 -3.58 -21.95
C LEU A 269 8.14 -3.29 -22.85
N GLY A 270 6.90 -3.59 -22.39
CA GLY A 270 5.68 -3.41 -23.18
C GLY A 270 5.57 -4.32 -24.40
N ILE A 271 6.37 -5.41 -24.44
CA ILE A 271 6.42 -6.34 -25.59
C ILE A 271 5.15 -7.21 -25.60
N GLY A 272 4.43 -7.19 -26.75
CA GLY A 272 3.22 -8.00 -26.95
C GLY A 272 1.98 -7.47 -26.24
N SER A 273 1.97 -6.17 -25.86
CA SER A 273 0.85 -5.56 -25.13
C SER A 273 -0.32 -5.10 -26.03
N GLY A 274 -0.15 -5.10 -27.38
CA GLY A 274 -1.20 -4.62 -28.29
C GLY A 274 -1.77 -3.25 -27.89
N ASP A 275 -3.07 -3.07 -28.04
CA ASP A 275 -3.80 -1.85 -27.69
C ASP A 275 -3.99 -1.63 -26.18
N ILE A 276 -3.66 -2.64 -25.35
CA ILE A 276 -3.81 -2.57 -23.89
C ILE A 276 -2.71 -1.71 -23.23
N HIS A 277 -1.61 -1.44 -23.95
CA HIS A 277 -0.47 -0.62 -23.51
C HIS A 277 0.03 -0.95 -22.08
N ILE A 278 0.32 -2.23 -21.81
CA ILE A 278 0.75 -2.74 -20.47
C ILE A 278 1.93 -1.96 -19.91
N GLY A 279 2.93 -1.63 -20.75
CA GLY A 279 4.09 -0.84 -20.34
C GLY A 279 3.71 0.53 -19.77
N ARG A 280 2.72 1.22 -20.36
CA ARG A 280 2.19 2.50 -19.87
C ARG A 280 1.56 2.35 -18.48
N ARG A 281 0.75 1.31 -18.26
CA ARG A 281 0.10 1.04 -16.98
C ARG A 281 1.13 0.70 -15.89
N ILE A 282 2.18 -0.04 -16.24
CA ILE A 282 3.31 -0.33 -15.32
C ILE A 282 4.02 0.95 -14.90
N GLN A 283 4.34 1.83 -15.86
CA GLN A 283 4.98 3.11 -15.55
C GLN A 283 4.12 3.94 -14.60
N LEU A 284 2.81 4.02 -14.83
CA LEU A 284 1.90 4.73 -13.94
C LEU A 284 1.86 4.12 -12.53
N ALA A 285 1.72 2.80 -12.43
CA ALA A 285 1.70 2.10 -11.13
C ALA A 285 3.00 2.29 -10.36
N PHE A 286 4.15 2.15 -11.03
CA PHE A 286 5.47 2.28 -10.43
C PHE A 286 5.75 3.72 -9.97
N TRP A 287 5.60 4.69 -10.89
CA TRP A 287 5.93 6.09 -10.58
C TRP A 287 4.98 6.72 -9.57
N LEU A 288 3.69 6.36 -9.57
CA LEU A 288 2.75 6.86 -8.57
C LEU A 288 3.19 6.48 -7.16
N GLN A 289 3.70 5.26 -6.98
CA GLN A 289 4.24 4.80 -5.70
C GLN A 289 5.55 5.52 -5.35
N VAL A 290 6.46 5.72 -6.31
CA VAL A 290 7.70 6.48 -6.08
C VAL A 290 7.38 7.92 -5.68
N LEU A 291 6.46 8.59 -6.39
CA LEU A 291 6.02 9.96 -6.09
C LEU A 291 5.42 10.05 -4.68
N MET A 292 4.56 9.08 -4.30
CA MET A 292 3.99 9.01 -2.96
C MET A 292 5.07 8.87 -1.90
N GLN A 293 5.98 7.93 -2.05
CA GLN A 293 6.88 7.56 -0.96
C GLN A 293 8.06 8.51 -0.81
N TYR A 294 8.68 8.89 -1.92
CA TYR A 294 9.85 9.77 -1.88
C TYR A 294 9.45 11.24 -1.80
N GLY A 295 8.59 11.69 -2.70
CA GLY A 295 8.34 13.11 -2.87
C GLY A 295 7.44 13.74 -1.83
N THR A 296 6.52 12.97 -1.22
CA THR A 296 5.72 13.51 -0.09
C THR A 296 6.56 13.71 1.17
N GLY A 297 7.69 13.00 1.31
CA GLY A 297 8.49 13.01 2.53
C GLY A 297 7.89 12.20 3.68
N ILE A 298 6.97 11.27 3.41
CA ILE A 298 6.32 10.47 4.48
C ILE A 298 7.31 9.64 5.29
N ALA A 299 8.40 9.15 4.67
CA ALA A 299 9.46 8.45 5.36
C ALA A 299 10.12 9.34 6.45
N ALA A 300 10.26 10.65 6.19
CA ALA A 300 10.76 11.60 7.19
C ALA A 300 9.84 11.65 8.42
N VAL A 301 8.54 11.66 8.22
CA VAL A 301 7.58 11.79 9.31
C VAL A 301 7.42 10.47 10.06
N VAL A 302 7.25 9.34 9.38
CA VAL A 302 7.01 8.04 10.04
C VAL A 302 8.26 7.54 10.77
N ILE A 303 9.44 7.64 10.14
CA ILE A 303 10.68 7.08 10.71
C ILE A 303 11.40 8.06 11.65
N TYR A 304 11.26 9.37 11.42
CA TYR A 304 12.06 10.37 12.11
C TYR A 304 11.24 11.43 12.87
N SER A 305 9.93 11.20 13.10
CA SER A 305 9.06 12.16 13.81
C SER A 305 9.59 12.55 15.19
N GLY A 306 10.12 11.60 15.95
CA GLY A 306 10.73 11.90 17.25
C GLY A 306 11.88 12.90 17.16
N ASN A 307 12.71 12.78 16.12
CA ASN A 307 13.81 13.72 15.89
C ASN A 307 13.29 15.10 15.42
N ILE A 308 12.22 15.13 14.61
CA ILE A 308 11.59 16.40 14.18
C ILE A 308 11.10 17.18 15.40
N TYR A 309 10.41 16.51 16.35
CA TYR A 309 9.92 17.19 17.56
C TYR A 309 11.05 17.61 18.50
N ARG A 310 12.13 16.83 18.63
CA ARG A 310 13.32 17.24 19.39
C ARG A 310 13.99 18.48 18.80
N THR A 311 14.12 18.53 17.46
CA THR A 311 14.67 19.70 16.76
C THR A 311 13.79 20.94 16.94
N ALA A 312 12.48 20.75 17.08
CA ALA A 312 11.52 21.80 17.40
C ALA A 312 11.56 22.26 18.88
N GLY A 313 12.50 21.74 19.70
CA GLY A 313 12.73 22.16 21.09
C GLY A 313 11.93 21.40 22.15
N PHE A 314 11.24 20.31 21.79
CA PHE A 314 10.54 19.49 22.77
C PHE A 314 11.50 18.50 23.45
N GLY A 315 11.34 18.31 24.78
CA GLY A 315 12.06 17.28 25.51
C GLY A 315 11.67 15.85 25.05
N ASP A 316 12.49 14.87 25.41
CA ASP A 316 12.34 13.49 24.96
C ASP A 316 10.96 12.88 25.23
N PHE A 317 10.41 13.12 26.40
CA PHE A 317 9.07 12.69 26.78
C PHE A 317 7.99 13.21 25.81
N LYS A 318 7.95 14.54 25.64
CA LYS A 318 6.97 15.19 24.77
C LYS A 318 7.15 14.78 23.32
N SER A 319 8.39 14.64 22.84
CA SER A 319 8.70 14.23 21.46
C SER A 319 8.20 12.82 21.15
N ASN A 320 8.41 11.85 22.04
CA ASN A 320 7.94 10.48 21.88
C ASN A 320 6.41 10.39 21.94
N TRP A 321 5.79 11.12 22.89
CA TRP A 321 4.34 11.18 23.01
C TRP A 321 3.67 11.82 21.79
N LEU A 322 4.19 12.99 21.34
CA LEU A 322 3.69 13.68 20.15
C LEU A 322 3.83 12.80 18.89
N SER A 323 4.92 12.04 18.77
CA SER A 323 5.09 11.08 17.66
C SER A 323 4.00 10.01 17.66
N ALA A 324 3.72 9.38 18.80
CA ALA A 324 2.71 8.35 18.90
C ALA A 324 1.29 8.89 18.62
N LEU A 325 0.97 10.07 19.16
CA LEU A 325 -0.30 10.74 18.94
C LEU A 325 -0.47 11.16 17.47
N CYS A 326 0.58 11.67 16.85
CA CYS A 326 0.60 12.06 15.44
C CYS A 326 0.27 10.88 14.53
N MET A 327 0.89 9.70 14.75
CA MET A 327 0.57 8.50 13.97
C MET A 327 -0.88 8.04 14.17
N THR A 328 -1.46 8.27 15.35
CA THR A 328 -2.89 8.00 15.62
C THR A 328 -3.80 8.88 14.77
N CYS A 329 -3.43 10.14 14.52
CA CYS A 329 -4.18 11.02 13.62
C CYS A 329 -4.21 10.51 12.16
N GLY A 330 -3.23 9.72 11.75
CA GLY A 330 -3.24 9.05 10.45
C GLY A 330 -4.42 8.08 10.28
N ILE A 331 -4.88 7.45 11.37
CA ILE A 331 -6.08 6.59 11.34
C ILE A 331 -7.31 7.43 10.97
N LEU A 332 -7.46 8.63 11.54
CA LEU A 332 -8.57 9.54 11.24
C LEU A 332 -8.54 9.97 9.77
N GLY A 333 -7.37 10.36 9.27
CA GLY A 333 -7.21 10.76 7.86
C GLY A 333 -7.53 9.61 6.89
N THR A 334 -7.08 8.38 7.19
CA THR A 334 -7.41 7.20 6.37
C THR A 334 -8.92 6.90 6.41
N GLY A 335 -9.58 7.10 7.56
CA GLY A 335 -11.04 6.99 7.68
C GLY A 335 -11.77 8.01 6.79
N ILE A 336 -11.30 9.25 6.73
CA ILE A 336 -11.82 10.28 5.82
C ILE A 336 -11.66 9.84 4.37
N ALA A 337 -10.48 9.35 3.97
CA ALA A 337 -10.24 8.83 2.62
C ALA A 337 -11.22 7.72 2.26
N ALA A 338 -11.44 6.75 3.15
CA ALA A 338 -12.35 5.63 2.95
C ALA A 338 -13.80 6.07 2.64
N LEU A 339 -14.22 7.21 3.15
CA LEU A 339 -15.57 7.76 2.96
C LEU A 339 -15.69 8.69 1.75
N THR A 340 -14.59 9.32 1.33
CA THR A 340 -14.63 10.41 0.35
C THR A 340 -14.05 10.04 -1.01
N LEU A 341 -13.14 9.06 -1.08
CA LEU A 341 -12.36 8.74 -2.28
C LEU A 341 -13.22 8.37 -3.50
N ASP A 342 -14.29 7.61 -3.29
CA ASP A 342 -15.19 7.19 -4.39
C ASP A 342 -16.09 8.35 -4.88
N ARG A 343 -16.33 9.36 -4.04
CA ARG A 343 -17.14 10.53 -4.40
C ARG A 343 -16.32 11.63 -5.08
N VAL A 344 -15.11 11.88 -4.56
CA VAL A 344 -14.24 12.96 -5.06
C VAL A 344 -13.47 12.53 -6.31
N GLY A 345 -13.10 11.26 -6.40
CA GLY A 345 -12.26 10.70 -7.45
C GLY A 345 -10.77 10.68 -7.07
N ARG A 346 -10.00 9.83 -7.77
CA ARG A 346 -8.59 9.57 -7.46
C ARG A 346 -7.72 10.76 -7.83
N ARG A 347 -7.88 11.25 -9.05
CA ARG A 347 -7.09 12.36 -9.61
C ARG A 347 -7.31 13.66 -8.85
N ARG A 348 -8.57 14.02 -8.56
CA ARG A 348 -8.90 15.24 -7.81
C ARG A 348 -8.32 15.17 -6.38
N THR A 349 -8.38 13.99 -5.74
CA THR A 349 -7.84 13.78 -4.41
C THR A 349 -6.32 13.96 -4.39
N LEU A 350 -5.59 13.46 -5.39
CA LEU A 350 -4.15 13.68 -5.53
C LEU A 350 -3.80 15.16 -5.69
N TYR A 351 -4.62 15.94 -6.46
CA TYR A 351 -4.37 17.37 -6.65
C TYR A 351 -4.46 18.18 -5.36
N TRP A 352 -5.64 18.14 -4.71
CA TRP A 352 -5.81 18.95 -3.51
C TRP A 352 -4.82 18.50 -2.41
N GLY A 353 -4.57 17.18 -2.32
CA GLY A 353 -3.58 16.64 -1.41
C GLY A 353 -2.17 17.18 -1.68
N ALA A 354 -1.74 17.23 -2.95
CA ALA A 354 -0.43 17.78 -3.32
C ALA A 354 -0.31 19.27 -2.97
N VAL A 355 -1.32 20.06 -3.27
CA VAL A 355 -1.32 21.51 -2.96
C VAL A 355 -1.29 21.75 -1.45
N VAL A 356 -2.17 21.08 -0.69
CA VAL A 356 -2.25 21.27 0.76
C VAL A 356 -0.98 20.77 1.45
N LEU A 357 -0.45 19.59 1.06
CA LEU A 357 0.81 19.08 1.60
C LEU A 357 1.99 20.01 1.30
N SER A 358 2.03 20.61 0.09
CA SER A 358 3.04 21.60 -0.26
C SER A 358 2.99 22.81 0.67
N ILE A 359 1.80 23.38 0.90
CA ILE A 359 1.60 24.52 1.82
C ILE A 359 2.04 24.15 3.25
N VAL A 360 1.63 22.98 3.74
CA VAL A 360 1.99 22.50 5.08
C VAL A 360 3.49 22.33 5.23
N LEU A 361 4.18 21.76 4.24
CA LEU A 361 5.62 21.54 4.26
C LEU A 361 6.41 22.86 4.18
N PHE A 362 6.00 23.82 3.36
CA PHE A 362 6.60 25.15 3.33
C PHE A 362 6.40 25.89 4.66
N THR A 363 5.21 25.81 5.25
CA THR A 363 4.90 26.41 6.55
C THR A 363 5.75 25.75 7.64
N LEU A 364 5.88 24.42 7.65
CA LEU A 364 6.71 23.67 8.59
C LEU A 364 8.19 24.08 8.49
N GLY A 365 8.73 24.20 7.27
CA GLY A 365 10.09 24.71 7.04
C GLY A 365 10.27 26.14 7.56
N GLY A 366 9.31 27.02 7.29
CA GLY A 366 9.31 28.41 7.77
C GLY A 366 9.28 28.54 9.30
N LEU A 367 8.45 27.72 9.96
CA LEU A 367 8.37 27.69 11.42
C LEU A 367 9.68 27.20 12.06
N ASN A 368 10.27 26.12 11.51
CA ASN A 368 11.57 25.64 11.99
C ASN A 368 12.67 26.70 11.79
N ARG A 369 12.70 27.39 10.64
CA ARG A 369 13.61 28.49 10.40
C ARG A 369 13.38 29.66 11.37
N GLY A 370 12.11 29.97 11.65
CA GLY A 370 11.73 30.99 12.65
C GLY A 370 12.24 30.67 14.06
N ALA A 371 12.19 29.39 14.45
CA ALA A 371 12.72 28.91 15.74
C ALA A 371 14.25 29.11 15.84
N VAL A 372 14.97 28.80 14.77
CA VAL A 372 16.43 28.98 14.72
C VAL A 372 16.83 30.47 14.79
N ASN A 373 16.10 31.32 14.06
CA ASN A 373 16.42 32.76 14.00
C ASN A 373 15.98 33.54 15.26
N ASN A 374 15.02 33.05 16.04
CA ASN A 374 14.48 33.71 17.22
C ASN A 374 14.42 32.75 18.43
N PRO A 375 15.55 32.47 19.11
CA PRO A 375 15.60 31.53 20.23
C PRO A 375 14.61 31.85 21.36
N ASP A 376 14.34 33.13 21.62
CA ASP A 376 13.39 33.58 22.67
C ASP A 376 11.94 33.13 22.38
N LYS A 377 11.60 32.86 21.13
CA LYS A 377 10.27 32.42 20.68
C LYS A 377 10.28 30.98 20.17
N ALA A 378 11.38 30.23 20.35
CA ALA A 378 11.56 28.88 19.81
C ALA A 378 10.43 27.93 20.23
N GLU A 379 9.94 28.01 21.48
CA GLU A 379 8.84 27.18 21.97
C GLU A 379 7.52 27.44 21.20
N LYS A 380 7.21 28.69 20.87
CA LYS A 380 6.01 29.05 20.11
C LYS A 380 6.11 28.54 18.68
N TYR A 381 7.28 28.72 18.03
CA TYR A 381 7.53 28.19 16.70
C TYR A 381 7.50 26.66 16.69
N GLY A 382 8.10 26.01 17.70
CA GLY A 382 8.08 24.56 17.86
C GLY A 382 6.67 23.98 18.01
N THR A 383 5.81 24.66 18.79
CA THR A 383 4.40 24.26 18.92
C THR A 383 3.65 24.38 17.61
N GLY A 384 3.89 25.46 16.83
CA GLY A 384 3.32 25.61 15.49
C GLY A 384 3.83 24.54 14.52
N ALA A 385 5.12 24.22 14.57
CA ALA A 385 5.73 23.16 13.76
C ALA A 385 5.11 21.78 14.09
N ALA A 386 4.90 21.46 15.37
CA ALA A 386 4.21 20.24 15.78
C ALA A 386 2.81 20.15 15.20
N ALA A 387 2.01 21.22 15.28
CA ALA A 387 0.68 21.26 14.68
C ALA A 387 0.71 21.01 13.16
N MET A 388 1.71 21.53 12.44
CA MET A 388 1.89 21.28 11.01
C MET A 388 2.23 19.80 10.71
N VAL A 389 2.98 19.11 11.57
CA VAL A 389 3.25 17.68 11.41
C VAL A 389 1.97 16.84 11.58
N PHE A 390 1.11 17.18 12.54
CA PHE A 390 -0.19 16.55 12.72
C PHE A 390 -1.10 16.76 11.49
N LEU A 391 -1.15 18.00 10.99
CA LEU A 391 -1.91 18.33 9.79
C LEU A 391 -1.35 17.58 8.57
N TYR A 392 -0.03 17.51 8.45
CA TYR A 392 0.65 16.76 7.39
C TYR A 392 0.20 15.30 7.36
N VAL A 393 0.27 14.57 8.49
CA VAL A 393 -0.11 13.16 8.56
C VAL A 393 -1.58 12.97 8.23
N THR A 394 -2.46 13.83 8.75
CA THR A 394 -3.90 13.77 8.47
C THR A 394 -4.21 14.00 6.99
N VAL A 395 -3.60 15.01 6.36
CA VAL A 395 -3.79 15.31 4.93
C VAL A 395 -3.18 14.22 4.06
N PHE A 396 -1.97 13.73 4.38
CA PHE A 396 -1.33 12.64 3.65
C PHE A 396 -2.21 11.38 3.67
N SER A 397 -2.66 10.97 4.84
CA SER A 397 -3.46 9.76 5.00
C SER A 397 -4.87 9.87 4.39
N SER A 398 -5.42 11.11 4.30
CA SER A 398 -6.71 11.36 3.66
C SER A 398 -6.63 11.52 2.13
N SER A 399 -5.45 11.68 1.55
CA SER A 399 -5.31 11.95 0.12
C SER A 399 -4.37 10.98 -0.61
N TRP A 400 -3.10 10.90 -0.20
CA TRP A 400 -2.05 10.19 -0.93
C TRP A 400 -1.87 8.73 -0.53
N LEU A 401 -2.23 8.33 0.69
CA LEU A 401 -1.94 6.99 1.21
C LEU A 401 -2.56 5.87 0.37
N MET A 402 -3.87 5.95 0.12
CA MET A 402 -4.63 4.82 -0.44
C MET A 402 -4.56 4.74 -1.96
N ILE A 403 -4.50 5.88 -2.64
CA ILE A 403 -4.62 5.95 -4.09
C ILE A 403 -3.54 5.14 -4.81
N PRO A 404 -2.25 5.23 -4.46
CA PRO A 404 -1.21 4.47 -5.14
C PRO A 404 -1.34 2.94 -5.02
N PHE A 405 -2.08 2.44 -4.03
CA PHE A 405 -2.38 1.02 -3.88
C PHE A 405 -3.67 0.60 -4.60
N ILE A 406 -4.67 1.49 -4.65
CA ILE A 406 -5.95 1.23 -5.34
C ILE A 406 -5.77 1.39 -6.85
N TYR A 407 -5.09 2.43 -7.30
CA TYR A 407 -4.94 2.78 -8.70
C TYR A 407 -4.39 1.63 -9.57
N PRO A 408 -3.34 0.88 -9.17
CA PRO A 408 -2.91 -0.29 -9.93
C PRO A 408 -3.99 -1.38 -10.04
N THR A 409 -4.84 -1.55 -9.02
CA THR A 409 -5.92 -2.53 -9.07
C THR A 409 -7.04 -2.15 -10.04
N GLU A 410 -7.16 -0.87 -10.36
CA GLU A 410 -8.15 -0.32 -11.30
C GLU A 410 -7.62 -0.31 -12.74
N ILE A 411 -6.34 0.04 -12.94
CA ILE A 411 -5.78 0.20 -14.30
C ILE A 411 -5.34 -1.11 -14.95
N PHE A 412 -5.08 -2.18 -14.19
CA PHE A 412 -4.68 -3.46 -14.78
C PHE A 412 -5.89 -4.35 -15.07
N PRO A 413 -5.94 -4.98 -16.27
CA PRO A 413 -6.89 -6.04 -16.55
C PRO A 413 -6.81 -7.14 -15.48
N THR A 414 -7.92 -7.81 -15.22
CA THR A 414 -8.03 -8.80 -14.14
C THR A 414 -6.98 -9.89 -14.18
N TRP A 415 -6.61 -10.36 -15.36
CA TRP A 415 -5.61 -11.42 -15.57
C TRP A 415 -4.16 -10.97 -15.31
N LEU A 416 -3.84 -9.65 -15.44
CA LEU A 416 -2.51 -9.10 -15.17
C LEU A 416 -2.39 -8.44 -13.78
N ARG A 417 -3.48 -8.26 -13.06
CA ARG A 417 -3.55 -7.43 -11.85
C ARG A 417 -2.53 -7.81 -10.78
N ALA A 418 -2.35 -9.10 -10.50
CA ALA A 418 -1.39 -9.57 -9.49
C ALA A 418 0.05 -9.21 -9.86
N LYS A 419 0.44 -9.44 -11.13
CA LYS A 419 1.77 -9.09 -11.64
C LYS A 419 1.95 -7.58 -11.77
N GLY A 420 0.91 -6.87 -12.19
CA GLY A 420 0.90 -5.40 -12.25
C GLY A 420 1.11 -4.76 -10.88
N ASN A 421 0.43 -5.26 -9.85
CA ASN A 421 0.62 -4.82 -8.47
C ASN A 421 2.05 -5.03 -7.96
N ALA A 422 2.76 -6.07 -8.38
CA ALA A 422 4.15 -6.28 -8.01
C ALA A 422 5.06 -5.12 -8.46
N PHE A 423 4.79 -4.51 -9.63
CA PHE A 423 5.50 -3.29 -10.06
C PHE A 423 5.14 -2.07 -9.20
N GLY A 424 3.88 -1.94 -8.76
CA GLY A 424 3.50 -0.92 -7.79
C GLY A 424 4.27 -1.08 -6.48
N VAL A 425 4.31 -2.31 -5.92
CA VAL A 425 5.09 -2.61 -4.70
C VAL A 425 6.59 -2.38 -4.90
N ALA A 426 7.13 -2.66 -6.09
CA ALA A 426 8.51 -2.33 -6.43
C ALA A 426 8.74 -0.80 -6.40
N GLY A 427 7.82 0.00 -6.95
CA GLY A 427 7.85 1.47 -6.86
C GLY A 427 7.79 1.97 -5.41
N TRP A 428 6.93 1.36 -4.57
CA TRP A 428 6.88 1.62 -3.14
C TRP A 428 8.23 1.35 -2.46
N ALA A 429 8.83 0.19 -2.72
CA ALA A 429 10.10 -0.18 -2.13
C ALA A 429 11.24 0.77 -2.55
N VAL A 430 11.31 1.14 -3.83
CA VAL A 430 12.31 2.09 -4.34
C VAL A 430 12.10 3.48 -3.73
N GLY A 431 10.88 4.01 -3.75
CA GLY A 431 10.58 5.36 -3.26
C GLY A 431 10.79 5.50 -1.75
N TYR A 432 10.27 4.56 -0.97
CA TYR A 432 10.42 4.60 0.50
C TYR A 432 11.87 4.29 0.92
N GLY A 433 12.53 3.35 0.25
CA GLY A 433 13.94 3.03 0.49
C GLY A 433 14.84 4.24 0.23
N ALA A 434 14.65 4.92 -0.90
CA ALA A 434 15.37 6.15 -1.23
C ALA A 434 15.09 7.26 -0.20
N GLY A 435 13.82 7.47 0.17
CA GLY A 435 13.44 8.42 1.21
C GLY A 435 14.09 8.11 2.56
N SER A 436 14.03 6.86 3.01
CA SER A 436 14.63 6.43 4.27
C SER A 436 16.14 6.63 4.33
N LEU A 437 16.83 6.41 3.19
CA LEU A 437 18.28 6.62 3.08
C LEU A 437 18.66 8.10 3.10
N LEU A 438 17.96 8.92 2.32
CA LEU A 438 18.35 10.30 2.07
C LEU A 438 17.89 11.26 3.17
N VAL A 439 16.75 11.01 3.83
CA VAL A 439 16.18 11.92 4.84
C VAL A 439 17.14 12.27 5.97
N PRO A 440 17.84 11.32 6.64
CA PRO A 440 18.78 11.68 7.70
C PRO A 440 19.96 12.53 7.19
N VAL A 441 20.43 12.26 5.96
CA VAL A 441 21.52 13.01 5.31
C VAL A 441 21.05 14.43 4.98
N MET A 442 19.80 14.58 4.50
CA MET A 442 19.21 15.89 4.23
C MET A 442 19.04 16.70 5.52
N PHE A 443 18.52 16.09 6.59
CA PHE A 443 18.43 16.81 7.87
C PHE A 443 19.80 17.21 8.44
N ALA A 444 20.83 16.38 8.27
CA ALA A 444 22.18 16.72 8.71
C ALA A 444 22.82 17.83 7.86
N GLY A 445 22.58 17.84 6.53
CA GLY A 445 23.22 18.77 5.59
C GLY A 445 22.47 20.08 5.40
N ILE A 446 21.15 20.03 5.21
CA ILE A 446 20.33 21.20 4.85
C ILE A 446 19.26 21.52 5.88
N GLN A 447 19.22 20.77 7.00
CA GLN A 447 18.35 21.00 8.17
C GLN A 447 16.88 21.26 7.78
N GLU A 448 16.31 22.40 8.23
CA GLU A 448 14.92 22.80 7.96
C GLU A 448 14.59 22.97 6.47
N LYS A 449 15.60 23.18 5.61
CA LYS A 449 15.40 23.28 4.16
C LYS A 449 14.92 21.99 3.53
N THR A 450 15.09 20.85 4.22
CA THR A 450 14.56 19.54 3.82
C THR A 450 13.05 19.63 3.56
N PHE A 451 12.29 20.35 4.38
CA PHE A 451 10.85 20.52 4.19
C PHE A 451 10.50 21.33 2.93
N TYR A 452 11.34 22.31 2.57
CA TYR A 452 11.13 23.07 1.33
C TYR A 452 11.37 22.20 0.08
N VAL A 453 12.32 21.26 0.13
CA VAL A 453 12.56 20.31 -0.98
C VAL A 453 11.32 19.43 -1.19
N PHE A 454 10.76 18.86 -0.13
CA PHE A 454 9.53 18.07 -0.23
C PHE A 454 8.32 18.91 -0.62
N GLY A 455 8.19 20.14 -0.09
CA GLY A 455 7.13 21.07 -0.49
C GLY A 455 7.17 21.42 -1.98
N ALA A 456 8.36 21.68 -2.52
CA ALA A 456 8.57 21.94 -3.95
C ALA A 456 8.28 20.69 -4.80
N ALA A 457 8.68 19.50 -4.34
CA ALA A 457 8.35 18.24 -5.01
C ALA A 457 6.84 18.04 -5.11
N MET A 458 6.09 18.27 -4.02
CA MET A 458 4.63 18.17 -4.02
C MET A 458 3.99 19.14 -5.01
N LEU A 459 4.49 20.37 -5.11
CA LEU A 459 3.99 21.34 -6.09
C LEU A 459 4.29 20.89 -7.54
N ALA A 460 5.49 20.33 -7.77
CA ALA A 460 5.87 19.80 -9.08
C ALA A 460 5.03 18.56 -9.48
N TYR A 461 4.44 17.85 -8.53
CA TYR A 461 3.58 16.70 -8.83
C TYR A 461 2.23 17.10 -9.42
N VAL A 462 1.74 18.31 -9.16
CA VAL A 462 0.48 18.78 -9.70
C VAL A 462 0.46 18.72 -11.24
N PRO A 463 1.41 19.33 -11.98
CA PRO A 463 1.47 19.19 -13.44
C PRO A 463 1.74 17.75 -13.90
N ILE A 464 2.53 16.95 -13.17
CA ILE A 464 2.77 15.55 -13.53
C ILE A 464 1.47 14.74 -13.46
N ILE A 465 0.67 14.90 -12.40
CA ILE A 465 -0.63 14.24 -12.28
C ILE A 465 -1.57 14.72 -13.38
N TYR A 466 -1.55 16.01 -13.69
CA TYR A 466 -2.38 16.60 -14.74
C TYR A 466 -2.09 15.98 -16.11
N CYS A 467 -0.82 15.83 -16.45
CA CYS A 467 -0.41 15.36 -17.77
C CYS A 467 -0.54 13.84 -17.93
N PHE A 468 -0.28 13.05 -16.87
CA PHE A 468 -0.02 11.62 -17.02
C PHE A 468 -1.00 10.68 -16.30
N PHE A 469 -1.76 11.13 -15.31
CA PHE A 469 -2.63 10.25 -14.51
C PHE A 469 -4.11 10.49 -14.81
N PRO A 470 -4.75 9.62 -15.62
CA PRO A 470 -6.18 9.74 -15.90
C PRO A 470 -7.05 9.40 -14.70
N GLU A 471 -8.29 9.89 -14.69
CA GLU A 471 -9.27 9.55 -13.65
C GLU A 471 -9.82 8.15 -13.88
N THR A 472 -9.83 7.34 -12.82
CA THR A 472 -10.35 5.96 -12.85
C THR A 472 -11.68 5.80 -12.13
N ALA A 473 -12.06 6.80 -11.30
CA ALA A 473 -13.30 6.73 -10.52
C ALA A 473 -14.54 6.66 -11.39
N GLY A 474 -15.46 5.75 -11.05
CA GLY A 474 -16.74 5.61 -11.75
C GLY A 474 -16.66 4.95 -13.12
N ARG A 475 -15.51 4.37 -13.50
CA ARG A 475 -15.32 3.64 -14.77
C ARG A 475 -15.26 2.14 -14.54
N THR A 476 -15.86 1.37 -15.46
CA THR A 476 -15.69 -0.09 -15.49
C THR A 476 -14.30 -0.46 -16.00
N LEU A 477 -13.90 -1.72 -15.82
CA LEU A 477 -12.58 -2.20 -16.26
C LEU A 477 -12.45 -2.13 -17.79
N GLU A 478 -13.52 -2.42 -18.51
CA GLU A 478 -13.62 -2.35 -19.97
C GLU A 478 -13.47 -0.90 -20.45
N GLN A 479 -14.12 0.04 -19.77
CA GLN A 479 -13.98 1.48 -20.06
C GLN A 479 -12.54 1.96 -19.81
N ILE A 480 -11.85 1.42 -18.81
CA ILE A 480 -10.45 1.73 -18.57
C ILE A 480 -9.55 1.17 -19.67
N ASP A 481 -9.89 0.02 -20.27
CA ASP A 481 -9.16 -0.50 -21.41
C ASP A 481 -9.30 0.42 -22.65
N PHE A 482 -10.48 0.98 -22.89
CA PHE A 482 -10.68 2.02 -23.92
C PHE A 482 -9.87 3.29 -23.64
N LEU A 483 -9.75 3.70 -22.39
CA LEU A 483 -8.97 4.85 -21.99
C LEU A 483 -7.48 4.70 -22.36
N PHE A 484 -6.92 3.51 -22.11
CA PHE A 484 -5.52 3.21 -22.39
C PHE A 484 -5.25 2.78 -23.85
N ALA A 485 -6.25 2.74 -24.71
CA ALA A 485 -6.06 2.39 -26.11
C ALA A 485 -5.38 3.50 -26.94
N SER A 486 -5.20 4.69 -26.39
CA SER A 486 -4.46 5.78 -27.01
C SER A 486 -2.95 5.49 -27.04
N LYS A 487 -2.29 5.83 -28.16
CA LYS A 487 -0.83 5.77 -28.28
C LYS A 487 -0.10 6.91 -27.58
N SER A 488 -0.81 7.99 -27.26
CA SER A 488 -0.27 9.12 -26.52
C SER A 488 -0.25 8.85 -25.02
N PRO A 489 0.81 9.23 -24.30
CA PRO A 489 0.87 9.10 -22.84
C PRO A 489 0.15 10.23 -22.10
N PHE A 490 -0.44 11.20 -22.80
CA PHE A 490 -1.07 12.36 -22.19
C PHE A 490 -2.57 12.13 -21.96
N VAL A 491 -3.04 12.53 -20.78
CA VAL A 491 -4.42 12.32 -20.34
C VAL A 491 -5.45 12.91 -21.29
N TRP A 492 -5.21 14.09 -21.85
CA TRP A 492 -6.17 14.72 -22.79
C TRP A 492 -6.36 13.93 -24.08
N ASP A 493 -5.32 13.25 -24.57
CA ASP A 493 -5.42 12.38 -25.74
C ASP A 493 -6.11 11.05 -25.38
N GLU A 494 -5.78 10.49 -24.20
CA GLU A 494 -6.44 9.31 -23.65
C GLU A 494 -7.95 9.55 -23.47
N GLU A 495 -8.36 10.69 -22.90
CA GLU A 495 -9.77 11.06 -22.72
C GLU A 495 -10.50 11.30 -24.05
N LYS A 496 -9.82 11.89 -25.03
CA LYS A 496 -10.38 12.10 -26.37
C LYS A 496 -10.65 10.77 -27.10
N GLU A 497 -9.69 9.84 -27.02
CA GLU A 497 -9.86 8.52 -27.62
C GLU A 497 -10.93 7.71 -26.88
N PHE A 498 -10.98 7.81 -25.55
CA PHE A 498 -12.03 7.23 -24.73
C PHE A 498 -13.42 7.70 -25.15
N SER A 499 -13.64 9.03 -25.28
CA SER A 499 -14.93 9.58 -25.69
C SER A 499 -15.35 9.05 -27.07
N LYS A 500 -14.41 9.02 -28.02
CA LYS A 500 -14.67 8.50 -29.37
C LYS A 500 -15.09 7.02 -29.36
N ARG A 501 -14.40 6.18 -28.58
CA ARG A 501 -14.71 4.75 -28.47
C ARG A 501 -16.03 4.50 -27.75
N MET A 502 -16.32 5.28 -26.71
CA MET A 502 -17.61 5.22 -26.01
C MET A 502 -18.78 5.61 -26.90
N ASP A 503 -18.62 6.63 -27.73
CA ASP A 503 -19.66 7.03 -28.69
C ASP A 503 -19.94 5.92 -29.70
N LEU A 504 -18.90 5.27 -30.21
CA LEU A 504 -19.04 4.12 -31.11
C LEU A 504 -19.73 2.93 -30.41
N PHE A 505 -19.29 2.59 -29.20
CA PHE A 505 -19.88 1.53 -28.39
C PHE A 505 -21.36 1.78 -28.11
N ASN A 506 -21.73 2.99 -27.70
CA ASN A 506 -23.13 3.36 -27.45
C ASN A 506 -23.99 3.32 -28.72
N ALA A 507 -23.42 3.76 -29.87
CA ALA A 507 -24.11 3.70 -31.14
C ALA A 507 -24.39 2.29 -31.61
N GLU A 508 -23.48 1.33 -31.32
CA GLU A 508 -23.68 -0.07 -31.65
C GLU A 508 -24.67 -0.78 -30.71
N ILE A 509 -24.65 -0.46 -29.42
CA ILE A 509 -25.70 -0.93 -28.50
C ILE A 509 -27.07 -0.46 -28.98
N GLN A 510 -27.22 0.81 -29.35
CA GLN A 510 -28.48 1.33 -29.86
C GLN A 510 -28.94 0.62 -31.13
N LYS A 511 -28.01 0.30 -32.06
CA LYS A 511 -28.35 -0.46 -33.26
C LYS A 511 -28.84 -1.87 -32.93
N MET A 512 -28.16 -2.57 -31.98
CA MET A 512 -28.56 -3.91 -31.53
C MET A 512 -29.91 -3.90 -30.82
N GLU A 513 -30.22 -2.86 -30.02
CA GLU A 513 -31.53 -2.69 -29.38
C GLU A 513 -32.65 -2.48 -30.42
N ILE A 514 -32.37 -1.73 -31.47
CA ILE A 514 -33.33 -1.47 -32.58
C ILE A 514 -33.53 -2.76 -33.38
N GLU A 515 -32.47 -3.48 -33.74
CA GLU A 515 -32.51 -4.71 -34.53
C GLU A 515 -33.21 -5.88 -33.76
N ASN A 516 -33.10 -5.93 -32.45
CA ASN A 516 -33.69 -6.99 -31.62
C ASN A 516 -35.11 -6.66 -31.10
N GLY A 517 -35.76 -5.60 -31.58
CA GLY A 517 -37.15 -5.27 -31.23
C GLY A 517 -37.38 -4.99 -29.75
N GLY A 518 -36.42 -4.44 -29.03
CA GLY A 518 -36.58 -4.03 -27.63
C GLY A 518 -36.47 -5.17 -26.60
N TYR A 519 -36.05 -6.35 -26.96
CA TYR A 519 -35.78 -7.43 -26.01
C TYR A 519 -34.33 -7.39 -25.49
N ALA A 520 -34.17 -6.91 -24.26
CA ALA A 520 -32.93 -7.02 -23.49
C ALA A 520 -32.66 -8.51 -23.19
N GLY A 521 -31.80 -9.20 -23.97
CA GLY A 521 -31.63 -10.64 -23.77
C GLY A 521 -30.39 -11.31 -24.36
N ASP A 522 -29.47 -10.61 -25.03
CA ASP A 522 -28.31 -11.30 -25.59
C ASP A 522 -26.97 -10.72 -25.11
N GLU A 523 -26.66 -11.02 -23.83
CA GLU A 523 -25.36 -10.70 -23.21
C GLU A 523 -24.18 -11.33 -24.01
N LYS A 524 -24.37 -12.47 -24.68
CA LYS A 524 -23.34 -13.14 -25.50
C LYS A 524 -22.86 -12.32 -26.69
N ARG A 525 -23.76 -11.56 -27.33
CA ARG A 525 -23.39 -10.69 -28.47
C ARG A 525 -22.64 -9.44 -28.03
N CYS A 526 -22.93 -8.92 -26.83
CA CYS A 526 -22.14 -7.85 -26.25
C CYS A 526 -20.72 -8.30 -25.90
N GLU A 527 -20.54 -9.54 -25.43
CA GLU A 527 -19.23 -10.13 -25.14
C GLU A 527 -18.41 -10.37 -26.42
N GLU A 528 -19.00 -10.93 -27.49
CA GLU A 528 -18.32 -11.10 -28.79
C GLU A 528 -17.91 -9.77 -29.44
N PHE A 529 -18.60 -8.69 -29.11
CA PHE A 529 -18.30 -7.37 -29.61
C PHE A 529 -17.12 -6.73 -28.87
N VAL A 530 -17.06 -6.87 -27.54
CA VAL A 530 -15.91 -6.43 -26.71
C VAL A 530 -14.62 -7.15 -27.12
N GLU A 531 -14.71 -8.40 -27.61
CA GLU A 531 -13.54 -9.13 -28.14
C GLU A 531 -13.08 -8.65 -29.53
N LYS A 532 -13.95 -8.00 -30.30
CA LYS A 532 -13.62 -7.51 -31.67
C LYS A 532 -13.12 -6.07 -31.74
N ILE A 533 -13.29 -5.28 -30.66
CA ILE A 533 -12.78 -3.92 -30.49
C ILE A 533 -11.52 -3.91 -29.61
#